data_941c2529b3abf57b3b7e9140626f4387
#
_entry.id   941c2529b3abf57b3b7e9140626f4387
#
_cell.length_a   1.000
_cell.length_b   1.000
_cell.length_c   1.000
_cell.angle_alpha   90.00
_cell.angle_beta   90.00
_cell.angle_gamma   90.00
#
_symmetry.space_group_name_H-M   'P 1'
#
loop_
_entity.id
_entity.type
_entity.pdbx_description
1 polymer ?
#
loop_
_entity_poly.entity_id
_entity_poly.type
_entity_poly.pdbx_seq_one_letter_code
_entity_poly.pdbx_strand_id
1 'polypeptide(L)'
;GGYWEMFYRDWSLKPGGVYGGDRKTLDVHMHLMEAYTTLYEMTKSPSHQRKLIQQIEILLNKMVFRPYGTGIAQFDRYFKPLRAILFQNVWGADRPPEEDARPLDNTNYGHNIEMGWLLKHAIDILKEDLEPYKPAIQKLADHAYEWGVDWEYGGIYVEGPNEGPAIQVLKEFWQQAEALIGFLDAALIFQKQMYWEAFENIFDFVWNKMINHEVGEWLALLDRDGTVIWDHLAHEWKVSYHTVRATIQTIKRLKMLKDMVK
;
A
#
# COMPACT_ATOMS: atom_id res chain seq x y z
N GLY A 1 -8.39 -19.31 -8.96
CA GLY A 1 -8.28 -17.91 -9.40
C GLY A 1 -6.98 -17.28 -8.90
N GLY A 2 -6.80 -15.99 -9.20
CA GLY A 2 -5.59 -15.24 -8.89
C GLY A 2 -4.46 -15.49 -9.88
N TYR A 3 -3.35 -14.82 -9.63
CA TYR A 3 -2.22 -14.75 -10.53
C TYR A 3 -0.93 -15.17 -9.83
N TRP A 4 -0.02 -15.77 -10.59
CA TRP A 4 1.35 -16.04 -10.15
C TRP A 4 2.20 -14.79 -10.27
N GLU A 5 3.22 -14.70 -9.45
CA GLU A 5 4.06 -13.50 -9.40
C GLU A 5 5.21 -13.53 -10.39
N MET A 6 5.90 -14.66 -10.54
CA MET A 6 7.14 -14.72 -11.29
C MET A 6 7.14 -15.80 -12.36
N PHE A 7 7.60 -15.41 -13.55
CA PHE A 7 7.74 -16.27 -14.73
C PHE A 7 9.14 -16.11 -15.32
N TYR A 8 9.56 -17.13 -16.03
CA TYR A 8 10.68 -17.00 -16.96
C TYR A 8 10.25 -16.20 -18.20
N ARG A 9 11.24 -15.83 -19.04
CA ARG A 9 10.98 -15.08 -20.28
C ARG A 9 10.02 -15.77 -21.25
N ASP A 10 9.99 -17.10 -21.23
CA ASP A 10 9.10 -17.93 -22.05
C ASP A 10 7.71 -18.15 -21.42
N TRP A 11 7.39 -17.43 -20.36
CA TRP A 11 6.16 -17.53 -19.57
C TRP A 11 6.01 -18.85 -18.79
N SER A 12 7.03 -19.72 -18.75
CA SER A 12 7.03 -20.81 -17.81
C SER A 12 7.14 -20.30 -16.37
N LEU A 13 6.42 -20.95 -15.45
CA LEU A 13 6.41 -20.54 -14.05
C LEU A 13 7.77 -20.81 -13.41
N LYS A 14 8.33 -19.82 -12.71
CA LYS A 14 9.52 -20.05 -11.89
C LYS A 14 9.21 -21.06 -10.78
N PRO A 15 10.15 -21.97 -10.43
CA PRO A 15 9.98 -22.88 -9.32
C PRO A 15 9.82 -22.13 -8.01
N GLY A 16 9.25 -22.81 -7.00
CA GLY A 16 9.11 -22.28 -5.65
C GLY A 16 10.45 -22.02 -4.98
N GLY A 17 10.43 -21.29 -3.88
CA GLY A 17 11.60 -20.93 -3.07
C GLY A 17 11.66 -19.47 -2.71
N VAL A 18 12.84 -18.97 -2.39
CA VAL A 18 13.06 -17.60 -1.92
C VAL A 18 12.52 -16.55 -2.90
N TYR A 19 12.58 -16.80 -4.19
CA TYR A 19 12.03 -15.93 -5.25
C TYR A 19 10.63 -16.32 -5.71
N GLY A 20 10.02 -17.27 -5.05
CA GLY A 20 8.58 -17.53 -4.96
C GLY A 20 7.75 -17.54 -6.22
N GLY A 21 8.21 -18.11 -7.32
CA GLY A 21 7.41 -18.20 -8.56
C GLY A 21 6.07 -18.92 -8.39
N ASP A 22 5.94 -19.79 -7.40
CA ASP A 22 4.72 -20.52 -7.04
C ASP A 22 3.83 -19.80 -6.02
N ARG A 23 4.10 -18.53 -5.73
CA ARG A 23 3.36 -17.73 -4.76
C ARG A 23 2.37 -16.79 -5.42
N LYS A 24 1.39 -16.39 -4.63
CA LYS A 24 0.47 -15.30 -4.92
C LYS A 24 0.67 -14.23 -3.87
N THR A 25 0.90 -13.00 -4.28
CA THR A 25 1.13 -11.90 -3.35
C THR A 25 -0.01 -10.90 -3.36
N LEU A 26 -0.23 -10.26 -2.22
CA LEU A 26 -1.19 -9.16 -2.09
C LEU A 26 -0.85 -8.03 -3.06
N ASP A 27 0.43 -7.66 -3.10
CA ASP A 27 0.98 -6.59 -3.93
C ASP A 27 0.58 -6.76 -5.40
N VAL A 28 0.92 -7.90 -6.02
CA VAL A 28 0.55 -8.18 -7.42
C VAL A 28 -0.96 -8.12 -7.63
N HIS A 29 -1.79 -8.66 -6.72
CA HIS A 29 -3.24 -8.64 -6.90
C HIS A 29 -3.84 -7.26 -6.72
N MET A 30 -3.30 -6.45 -5.81
CA MET A 30 -3.71 -5.08 -5.59
C MET A 30 -3.39 -4.21 -6.82
N HIS A 31 -2.17 -4.30 -7.34
CA HIS A 31 -1.79 -3.57 -8.56
C HIS A 31 -2.48 -4.08 -9.83
N LEU A 32 -2.86 -5.36 -9.89
CA LEU A 32 -3.75 -5.84 -10.94
C LEU A 32 -5.17 -5.26 -10.82
N MET A 33 -5.69 -5.06 -9.60
CA MET A 33 -6.93 -4.32 -9.40
C MET A 33 -6.81 -2.90 -9.94
N GLU A 34 -5.74 -2.19 -9.62
CA GLU A 34 -5.45 -0.85 -10.13
C GLU A 34 -5.36 -0.82 -11.66
N ALA A 35 -4.60 -1.74 -12.25
CA ALA A 35 -4.46 -1.85 -13.70
C ALA A 35 -5.80 -2.13 -14.40
N TYR A 36 -6.62 -3.04 -13.86
CA TYR A 36 -7.95 -3.31 -14.39
C TYR A 36 -8.93 -2.16 -14.17
N THR A 37 -8.77 -1.38 -13.10
CA THR A 37 -9.54 -0.16 -12.88
C THR A 37 -9.31 0.84 -14.01
N THR A 38 -8.04 1.17 -14.29
CA THR A 38 -7.66 2.05 -15.39
C THR A 38 -8.10 1.50 -16.75
N LEU A 39 -7.88 0.21 -16.99
CA LEU A 39 -8.26 -0.43 -18.24
C LEU A 39 -9.78 -0.42 -18.46
N TYR A 40 -10.57 -0.66 -17.41
CA TYR A 40 -12.03 -0.55 -17.50
C TYR A 40 -12.47 0.91 -17.65
N GLU A 41 -11.86 1.84 -16.95
CA GLU A 41 -12.13 3.27 -17.08
C GLU A 41 -12.01 3.73 -18.54
N MET A 42 -10.95 3.32 -19.22
CA MET A 42 -10.66 3.71 -20.60
C MET A 42 -11.52 2.98 -21.65
N THR A 43 -11.78 1.69 -21.44
CA THR A 43 -12.38 0.85 -22.49
C THR A 43 -13.87 0.60 -22.32
N LYS A 44 -14.37 0.69 -21.08
CA LYS A 44 -15.72 0.27 -20.68
C LYS A 44 -16.08 -1.17 -21.11
N SER A 45 -15.07 -2.00 -21.38
CA SER A 45 -15.26 -3.38 -21.80
C SER A 45 -15.84 -4.25 -20.68
N PRO A 46 -16.90 -5.03 -20.94
CA PRO A 46 -17.45 -5.95 -19.95
C PRO A 46 -16.44 -7.03 -19.48
N SER A 47 -15.46 -7.37 -20.31
CA SER A 47 -14.41 -8.32 -19.93
C SER A 47 -13.46 -7.72 -18.88
N HIS A 48 -13.09 -6.44 -19.03
CA HIS A 48 -12.26 -5.73 -18.06
C HIS A 48 -13.00 -5.48 -16.75
N GLN A 49 -14.30 -5.15 -16.84
CA GLN A 49 -15.18 -5.03 -15.66
C GLN A 49 -15.20 -6.33 -14.84
N ARG A 50 -15.44 -7.47 -15.50
CA ARG A 50 -15.43 -8.78 -14.80
C ARG A 50 -14.09 -9.08 -14.14
N LYS A 51 -12.97 -8.72 -14.78
CA LYS A 51 -11.63 -8.90 -14.21
C LYS A 51 -11.39 -8.00 -13.00
N LEU A 52 -11.84 -6.77 -13.05
CA LEU A 52 -11.79 -5.84 -11.92
C LEU A 52 -12.58 -6.37 -10.72
N ILE A 53 -13.84 -6.74 -10.94
CA ILE A 53 -14.70 -7.32 -9.89
C ILE A 53 -14.04 -8.58 -9.31
N GLN A 54 -13.51 -9.47 -10.15
CA GLN A 54 -12.81 -10.66 -9.69
C GLN A 54 -11.60 -10.34 -8.79
N GLN A 55 -10.84 -9.27 -9.10
CA GLN A 55 -9.72 -8.85 -8.25
C GLN A 55 -10.20 -8.33 -6.90
N ILE A 56 -11.23 -7.49 -6.88
CA ILE A 56 -11.84 -7.01 -5.63
C ILE A 56 -12.28 -8.19 -4.75
N GLU A 57 -12.97 -9.17 -5.33
CA GLU A 57 -13.41 -10.38 -4.61
C GLU A 57 -12.24 -11.20 -4.05
N ILE A 58 -11.15 -11.36 -4.82
CA ILE A 58 -9.96 -12.08 -4.38
C ILE A 58 -9.30 -11.36 -3.20
N LEU A 59 -9.08 -10.06 -3.31
CA LEU A 59 -8.47 -9.26 -2.25
C LEU A 59 -9.28 -9.34 -0.96
N LEU A 60 -10.57 -9.03 -1.01
CA LEU A 60 -11.41 -8.93 0.18
C LEU A 60 -11.77 -10.29 0.81
N ASN A 61 -11.85 -11.35 0.01
CA ASN A 61 -12.30 -12.66 0.53
C ASN A 61 -11.18 -13.65 0.80
N LYS A 62 -9.99 -13.45 0.22
CA LYS A 62 -8.90 -14.44 0.28
C LYS A 62 -7.57 -13.91 0.77
N MET A 63 -7.33 -12.59 0.69
CA MET A 63 -6.01 -12.02 0.93
C MET A 63 -5.96 -11.11 2.16
N VAL A 64 -6.95 -11.22 3.05
CA VAL A 64 -7.01 -10.47 4.31
C VAL A 64 -7.15 -11.38 5.52
N PHE A 65 -6.59 -10.96 6.65
CA PHE A 65 -6.90 -11.54 7.96
C PHE A 65 -8.33 -11.17 8.35
N ARG A 66 -9.24 -12.12 8.31
CA ARG A 66 -10.67 -11.85 8.49
C ARG A 66 -11.04 -11.08 9.75
N PRO A 67 -10.48 -11.36 10.93
CA PRO A 67 -10.82 -10.60 12.15
C PRO A 67 -10.48 -9.11 12.03
N TYR A 68 -9.32 -8.81 11.45
CA TYR A 68 -8.75 -7.45 11.39
C TYR A 68 -9.05 -6.75 10.06
N GLY A 69 -9.18 -7.50 8.97
CA GLY A 69 -9.34 -6.95 7.62
C GLY A 69 -8.05 -6.46 6.98
N THR A 70 -6.90 -6.70 7.61
CA THR A 70 -5.56 -6.32 7.14
C THR A 70 -5.02 -7.30 6.10
N GLY A 71 -4.18 -6.82 5.21
CA GLY A 71 -3.63 -7.62 4.13
C GLY A 71 -2.65 -8.69 4.60
N ILE A 72 -2.66 -9.85 3.95
CA ILE A 72 -1.67 -10.92 4.11
C ILE A 72 -0.75 -10.89 2.91
N ALA A 73 0.56 -10.75 3.15
CA ALA A 73 1.52 -10.48 2.09
C ALA A 73 1.62 -11.62 1.05
N GLN A 74 1.67 -12.88 1.48
CA GLN A 74 1.97 -14.01 0.61
C GLN A 74 1.10 -15.23 0.87
N PHE A 75 0.85 -16.00 -0.20
CA PHE A 75 0.02 -17.20 -0.21
C PHE A 75 0.63 -18.28 -1.13
N ASP A 76 0.27 -19.53 -0.85
CA ASP A 76 0.47 -20.62 -1.80
C ASP A 76 -0.55 -20.56 -2.96
N ARG A 77 -0.47 -21.56 -3.86
CA ARG A 77 -1.40 -21.67 -5.01
C ARG A 77 -2.88 -21.75 -4.62
N TYR A 78 -3.19 -22.19 -3.40
CA TYR A 78 -4.54 -22.39 -2.88
C TYR A 78 -5.04 -21.23 -2.00
N PHE A 79 -4.27 -20.15 -1.89
CA PHE A 79 -4.49 -19.04 -0.97
C PHE A 79 -4.35 -19.40 0.50
N LYS A 80 -3.54 -20.41 0.82
CA LYS A 80 -3.10 -20.65 2.20
C LYS A 80 -2.02 -19.62 2.53
N PRO A 81 -2.16 -18.86 3.63
CA PRO A 81 -1.15 -17.88 4.03
C PRO A 81 0.22 -18.49 4.22
N LEU A 82 1.23 -17.81 3.72
CA LEU A 82 2.64 -18.11 3.91
C LEU A 82 3.29 -16.96 4.68
N ARG A 83 4.36 -17.26 5.40
CA ARG A 83 5.20 -16.20 5.99
C ARG A 83 5.77 -15.35 4.87
N ALA A 84 5.68 -14.03 5.03
CA ALA A 84 6.32 -13.09 4.12
C ALA A 84 7.84 -13.28 4.21
N ILE A 85 8.49 -13.40 3.05
CA ILE A 85 9.94 -13.43 2.96
C ILE A 85 10.37 -12.05 2.51
N LEU A 86 11.19 -11.39 3.30
CA LEU A 86 11.83 -10.17 2.88
C LEU A 86 13.01 -10.52 2.00
N PHE A 87 13.02 -9.98 0.81
CA PHE A 87 14.14 -10.16 -0.10
C PHE A 87 15.27 -9.22 0.34
N GLN A 88 16.38 -9.79 0.78
CA GLN A 88 17.63 -9.05 0.87
C GLN A 88 17.92 -8.50 -0.53
N ASN A 89 18.25 -7.24 -0.66
CA ASN A 89 18.63 -6.61 -1.93
C ASN A 89 17.53 -6.38 -2.99
N VAL A 90 16.25 -6.53 -2.69
CA VAL A 90 15.18 -6.17 -3.64
C VAL A 90 15.25 -4.69 -4.03
N TRP A 91 15.77 -3.86 -3.16
CA TRP A 91 15.86 -2.41 -3.33
C TRP A 91 17.25 -1.93 -3.80
N GLY A 92 18.14 -2.83 -4.19
CA GLY A 92 19.51 -2.48 -4.62
C GLY A 92 20.40 -1.88 -3.55
N ALA A 93 20.05 -2.03 -2.28
CA ALA A 93 20.79 -1.43 -1.17
C ALA A 93 21.15 -2.43 -0.10
N ASP A 94 22.18 -2.09 0.65
CA ASP A 94 22.67 -2.84 1.78
C ASP A 94 21.69 -2.78 2.96
N ARG A 95 20.55 -3.46 2.82
CA ARG A 95 19.72 -3.76 3.99
C ARG A 95 20.47 -4.79 4.84
N PRO A 96 20.44 -4.62 6.17
CA PRO A 96 20.94 -5.68 7.03
C PRO A 96 20.23 -6.99 6.69
N PRO A 97 20.93 -8.13 6.65
CA PRO A 97 20.34 -9.42 6.35
C PRO A 97 19.21 -9.68 7.37
N GLU A 98 18.01 -9.79 6.90
CA GLU A 98 16.90 -10.29 7.72
C GLU A 98 16.88 -11.81 7.59
N GLU A 99 17.30 -12.48 8.65
CA GLU A 99 17.47 -13.93 8.65
C GLU A 99 16.15 -14.69 8.77
N ASP A 100 15.11 -14.02 9.29
CA ASP A 100 13.84 -14.68 9.62
C ASP A 100 12.68 -14.23 8.73
N ALA A 101 11.89 -15.21 8.29
CA ALA A 101 10.58 -14.95 7.69
C ALA A 101 9.67 -14.27 8.71
N ARG A 102 8.91 -13.26 8.28
CA ARG A 102 7.95 -12.56 9.13
C ARG A 102 6.91 -13.52 9.70
N PRO A 103 6.35 -13.24 10.88
CA PRO A 103 5.19 -13.97 11.41
C PRO A 103 4.03 -14.03 10.41
N LEU A 104 3.15 -15.02 10.54
CA LEU A 104 1.98 -15.14 9.64
C LEU A 104 0.98 -13.99 9.79
N ASP A 105 0.94 -13.36 10.95
CA ASP A 105 0.09 -12.21 11.25
C ASP A 105 0.75 -10.86 10.92
N ASN A 106 1.94 -10.87 10.29
CA ASN A 106 2.60 -9.66 9.85
C ASN A 106 1.86 -9.02 8.67
N THR A 107 1.66 -7.71 8.74
CA THR A 107 1.02 -6.93 7.68
C THR A 107 1.80 -5.65 7.40
N ASN A 108 1.74 -5.17 6.17
CA ASN A 108 2.40 -3.95 5.73
C ASN A 108 1.42 -2.78 5.78
N TYR A 109 1.77 -1.72 6.53
CA TYR A 109 0.88 -0.58 6.74
C TYR A 109 0.66 0.24 5.47
N GLY A 110 1.69 0.39 4.63
CA GLY A 110 1.59 1.05 3.33
C GLY A 110 0.61 0.34 2.41
N HIS A 111 0.75 -0.98 2.23
CA HIS A 111 -0.17 -1.77 1.42
C HIS A 111 -1.60 -1.76 1.96
N ASN A 112 -1.79 -1.75 3.29
CA ASN A 112 -3.12 -1.67 3.86
C ASN A 112 -3.82 -0.37 3.48
N ILE A 113 -3.15 0.75 3.69
CA ILE A 113 -3.73 2.06 3.38
C ILE A 113 -3.89 2.27 1.86
N GLU A 114 -2.96 1.75 1.05
CA GLU A 114 -3.03 1.74 -0.41
C GLU A 114 -4.21 0.93 -0.91
N MET A 115 -4.39 -0.29 -0.42
CA MET A 115 -5.54 -1.14 -0.77
C MET A 115 -6.87 -0.45 -0.48
N GLY A 116 -6.96 0.30 0.62
CA GLY A 116 -8.17 1.05 1.00
C GLY A 116 -8.57 2.09 -0.04
N TRP A 117 -7.64 2.95 -0.45
CA TRP A 117 -7.95 3.99 -1.42
C TRP A 117 -8.05 3.49 -2.87
N LEU A 118 -7.28 2.46 -3.25
CA LEU A 118 -7.40 1.81 -4.56
C LEU A 118 -8.76 1.10 -4.70
N LEU A 119 -9.24 0.44 -3.63
CA LEU A 119 -10.57 -0.16 -3.60
C LEU A 119 -11.66 0.90 -3.79
N LYS A 120 -11.59 2.00 -3.04
CA LYS A 120 -12.51 3.13 -3.21
C LYS A 120 -12.52 3.64 -4.65
N HIS A 121 -11.35 3.83 -5.24
CA HIS A 121 -11.22 4.27 -6.62
C HIS A 121 -11.83 3.27 -7.61
N ALA A 122 -11.61 1.97 -7.42
CA ALA A 122 -12.20 0.93 -8.24
C ALA A 122 -13.74 0.94 -8.20
N ILE A 123 -14.32 1.11 -7.01
CA ILE A 123 -15.79 1.21 -6.82
C ILE A 123 -16.37 2.45 -7.51
N ASP A 124 -15.67 3.60 -7.41
CA ASP A 124 -16.09 4.82 -8.12
C ASP A 124 -16.11 4.61 -9.65
N ILE A 125 -15.10 3.95 -10.21
CA ILE A 125 -15.02 3.67 -11.66
C ILE A 125 -16.07 2.66 -12.11
N LEU A 126 -16.39 1.69 -11.25
CA LEU A 126 -17.50 0.76 -11.47
C LEU A 126 -18.88 1.44 -11.35
N LYS A 127 -18.94 2.60 -10.69
CA LYS A 127 -20.18 3.31 -10.32
C LYS A 127 -21.08 2.47 -9.42
N GLU A 128 -20.47 1.68 -8.54
CA GLU A 128 -21.17 0.88 -7.54
C GLU A 128 -21.34 1.67 -6.24
N ASP A 129 -22.26 1.22 -5.39
CA ASP A 129 -22.43 1.77 -4.06
C ASP A 129 -21.20 1.47 -3.18
N LEU A 130 -20.67 2.50 -2.54
CA LEU A 130 -19.52 2.37 -1.65
C LEU A 130 -19.86 1.77 -0.28
N GLU A 131 -21.12 1.85 0.15
CA GLU A 131 -21.55 1.44 1.51
C GLU A 131 -21.14 0.00 1.88
N PRO A 132 -21.28 -1.02 1.00
CA PRO A 132 -20.85 -2.38 1.32
C PRO A 132 -19.34 -2.53 1.56
N TYR A 133 -18.53 -1.62 1.01
CA TYR A 133 -17.06 -1.67 1.06
C TYR A 133 -16.46 -0.81 2.17
N LYS A 134 -17.21 0.16 2.69
CA LYS A 134 -16.76 1.06 3.78
C LYS A 134 -16.19 0.32 4.99
N PRO A 135 -16.77 -0.78 5.49
CA PRO A 135 -16.20 -1.48 6.64
C PRO A 135 -14.79 -2.05 6.38
N ALA A 136 -14.51 -2.51 5.15
CA ALA A 136 -13.18 -2.99 4.79
C ALA A 136 -12.18 -1.84 4.70
N ILE A 137 -12.54 -0.75 4.03
CA ILE A 137 -11.71 0.46 3.90
C ILE A 137 -11.40 1.04 5.28
N GLN A 138 -12.41 1.09 6.16
CA GLN A 138 -12.24 1.62 7.51
C GLN A 138 -11.27 0.79 8.36
N LYS A 139 -11.41 -0.55 8.35
CA LYS A 139 -10.49 -1.43 9.08
C LYS A 139 -9.04 -1.25 8.66
N LEU A 140 -8.78 -1.09 7.37
CA LEU A 140 -7.44 -0.84 6.83
C LEU A 140 -6.89 0.50 7.32
N ALA A 141 -7.70 1.56 7.31
CA ALA A 141 -7.31 2.88 7.78
C ALA A 141 -7.15 2.93 9.31
N ASP A 142 -8.08 2.33 10.06
CA ASP A 142 -8.02 2.26 11.53
C ASP A 142 -6.76 1.51 12.00
N HIS A 143 -6.43 0.38 11.36
CA HIS A 143 -5.21 -0.38 11.67
C HIS A 143 -3.94 0.42 11.36
N ALA A 144 -3.87 1.08 10.20
CA ALA A 144 -2.73 1.92 9.86
C ALA A 144 -2.59 3.12 10.80
N TYR A 145 -3.70 3.70 11.25
CA TYR A 145 -3.73 4.77 12.24
C TYR A 145 -3.19 4.33 13.61
N GLU A 146 -3.69 3.20 14.10
CA GLU A 146 -3.41 2.71 15.46
C GLU A 146 -1.97 2.19 15.60
N TRP A 147 -1.49 1.42 14.61
CA TRP A 147 -0.23 0.71 14.70
C TRP A 147 0.84 1.16 13.73
N GLY A 148 0.44 1.82 12.63
CA GLY A 148 1.36 2.23 11.57
C GLY A 148 1.89 3.64 11.70
N VAL A 149 1.10 4.60 12.20
CA VAL A 149 1.53 6.00 12.33
C VAL A 149 2.50 6.17 13.49
N ASP A 150 3.63 6.81 13.23
CA ASP A 150 4.60 7.21 14.25
C ASP A 150 4.22 8.58 14.83
N TRP A 151 3.59 8.57 15.99
CA TRP A 151 3.15 9.80 16.67
C TRP A 151 4.27 10.55 17.37
N GLU A 152 5.47 9.95 17.48
CA GLU A 152 6.62 10.57 18.11
C GLU A 152 7.51 11.31 17.12
N TYR A 153 7.85 10.66 15.99
CA TYR A 153 8.76 11.22 14.98
C TYR A 153 8.08 11.60 13.67
N GLY A 154 6.83 11.22 13.49
CA GLY A 154 6.08 11.43 12.27
C GLY A 154 6.25 10.34 11.20
N GLY A 155 5.35 10.35 10.23
CA GLY A 155 5.33 9.37 9.15
C GLY A 155 4.71 8.03 9.51
N ILE A 156 4.76 7.08 8.58
CA ILE A 156 4.22 5.73 8.76
C ILE A 156 5.34 4.69 8.74
N TYR A 157 5.24 3.68 9.59
CA TYR A 157 6.15 2.53 9.65
C TYR A 157 5.95 1.57 8.48
N VAL A 158 6.91 0.68 8.26
CA VAL A 158 6.85 -0.33 7.19
C VAL A 158 5.83 -1.41 7.51
N GLU A 159 5.99 -2.12 8.61
CA GLU A 159 5.17 -3.30 8.90
C GLU A 159 5.17 -3.70 10.38
N GLY A 160 4.19 -4.49 10.75
CA GLY A 160 4.04 -5.05 12.09
C GLY A 160 2.95 -6.12 12.16
N PRO A 161 2.64 -6.64 13.34
CA PRO A 161 1.56 -7.60 13.53
C PRO A 161 0.18 -6.95 13.37
N ASN A 162 -0.86 -7.77 13.32
CA ASN A 162 -2.24 -7.27 13.33
C ASN A 162 -2.61 -6.52 14.62
N GLU A 163 -1.98 -6.86 15.72
CA GLU A 163 -2.10 -6.16 17.00
C GLU A 163 -0.72 -6.05 17.64
N GLY A 164 -0.36 -4.86 18.07
CA GLY A 164 0.90 -4.60 18.76
C GLY A 164 1.84 -3.69 17.98
N PRO A 165 2.99 -3.36 18.57
CA PRO A 165 3.90 -2.38 17.99
C PRO A 165 4.51 -2.84 16.67
N ALA A 166 4.83 -1.87 15.82
CA ALA A 166 5.54 -2.12 14.56
C ALA A 166 6.86 -2.86 14.82
N ILE A 167 7.17 -3.82 13.94
CA ILE A 167 8.43 -4.59 13.98
C ILE A 167 9.48 -4.01 13.03
N GLN A 168 9.05 -3.30 11.98
CA GLN A 168 9.93 -2.57 11.09
C GLN A 168 9.54 -1.09 11.10
N VAL A 169 10.35 -0.28 11.75
CA VAL A 169 10.07 1.13 12.05
C VAL A 169 10.69 2.12 11.06
N LEU A 170 11.38 1.64 10.03
CA LEU A 170 11.94 2.48 8.98
C LEU A 170 10.83 3.24 8.23
N LYS A 171 11.23 4.26 7.46
CA LYS A 171 10.33 5.12 6.69
C LYS A 171 10.68 5.00 5.21
N GLU A 172 9.95 4.19 4.47
CA GLU A 172 10.10 4.07 3.02
C GLU A 172 9.24 5.11 2.31
N PHE A 173 9.75 5.69 1.24
CA PHE A 173 9.11 6.77 0.49
C PHE A 173 7.69 6.43 -0.01
N TRP A 174 7.51 5.22 -0.54
CA TRP A 174 6.25 4.83 -1.17
C TRP A 174 5.11 4.66 -0.16
N GLN A 175 5.42 4.15 1.03
CA GLN A 175 4.43 4.00 2.09
C GLN A 175 3.94 5.35 2.61
N GLN A 176 4.85 6.32 2.74
CA GLN A 176 4.48 7.70 3.08
C GLN A 176 3.57 8.29 1.99
N ALA A 177 3.92 8.05 0.72
CA ALA A 177 3.15 8.52 -0.42
C ALA A 177 1.72 7.96 -0.43
N GLU A 178 1.57 6.65 -0.21
CA GLU A 178 0.26 5.99 -0.18
C GLU A 178 -0.56 6.40 1.04
N ALA A 179 0.09 6.59 2.19
CA ALA A 179 -0.57 7.02 3.41
C ALA A 179 -1.16 8.45 3.29
N LEU A 180 -0.49 9.36 2.60
CA LEU A 180 -1.06 10.70 2.31
C LEU A 180 -2.37 10.61 1.54
N ILE A 181 -2.44 9.72 0.54
CA ILE A 181 -3.66 9.53 -0.26
C ILE A 181 -4.75 8.87 0.58
N GLY A 182 -4.41 7.76 1.24
CA GLY A 182 -5.38 6.92 1.91
C GLY A 182 -6.00 7.56 3.15
N PHE A 183 -5.22 8.31 3.95
CA PHE A 183 -5.79 9.04 5.09
C PHE A 183 -6.67 10.22 4.67
N LEU A 184 -6.36 10.89 3.55
CA LEU A 184 -7.28 11.90 3.01
C LEU A 184 -8.58 11.26 2.49
N ASP A 185 -8.52 10.11 1.82
CA ASP A 185 -9.74 9.39 1.44
C ASP A 185 -10.54 8.95 2.67
N ALA A 186 -9.88 8.42 3.70
CA ALA A 186 -10.55 8.05 4.95
C ALA A 186 -11.20 9.27 5.63
N ALA A 187 -10.52 10.42 5.64
CA ALA A 187 -11.10 11.67 6.17
C ALA A 187 -12.34 12.12 5.39
N LEU A 188 -12.30 12.03 4.05
CA LEU A 188 -13.43 12.35 3.18
C LEU A 188 -14.61 11.39 3.36
N ILE A 189 -14.35 10.08 3.43
CA ILE A 189 -15.40 9.04 3.51
C ILE A 189 -16.05 9.01 4.88
N PHE A 190 -15.25 9.05 5.95
CA PHE A 190 -15.73 8.80 7.32
C PHE A 190 -15.90 10.08 8.14
N GLN A 191 -15.39 11.21 7.67
CA GLN A 191 -15.46 12.52 8.34
C GLN A 191 -14.94 12.47 9.78
N LYS A 192 -13.90 11.66 10.04
CA LYS A 192 -13.27 11.51 11.34
C LYS A 192 -11.99 12.36 11.42
N GLN A 193 -11.88 13.18 12.47
CA GLN A 193 -10.74 14.06 12.72
C GLN A 193 -9.40 13.27 12.81
N MET A 194 -9.43 12.06 13.37
CA MET A 194 -8.23 11.22 13.52
C MET A 194 -7.50 10.94 12.20
N TYR A 195 -8.23 10.79 11.08
CA TYR A 195 -7.58 10.54 9.78
C TYR A 195 -6.93 11.80 9.21
N TRP A 196 -7.50 12.96 9.51
CA TRP A 196 -6.88 14.24 9.18
C TRP A 196 -5.59 14.44 9.99
N GLU A 197 -5.60 14.15 11.28
CA GLU A 197 -4.41 14.22 12.14
C GLU A 197 -3.29 13.29 11.65
N ALA A 198 -3.65 12.06 11.21
CA ALA A 198 -2.68 11.15 10.60
C ALA A 198 -2.09 11.71 9.30
N PHE A 199 -2.93 12.29 8.44
CA PHE A 199 -2.46 12.95 7.23
C PHE A 199 -1.49 14.09 7.55
N GLU A 200 -1.83 14.99 8.48
CA GLU A 200 -0.95 16.11 8.86
C GLU A 200 0.38 15.62 9.42
N ASN A 201 0.36 14.63 10.32
CA ASN A 201 1.57 14.01 10.86
C ASN A 201 2.50 13.49 9.77
N ILE A 202 1.95 12.73 8.81
CA ILE A 202 2.73 12.15 7.71
C ILE A 202 3.18 13.23 6.73
N PHE A 203 2.33 14.20 6.43
CA PHE A 203 2.67 15.33 5.55
C PHE A 203 3.83 16.14 6.10
N ASP A 204 3.82 16.45 7.39
CA ASP A 204 4.90 17.19 8.05
C ASP A 204 6.21 16.40 8.03
N PHE A 205 6.17 15.09 8.25
CA PHE A 205 7.34 14.24 8.13
C PHE A 205 7.88 14.21 6.70
N VAL A 206 7.02 14.00 5.72
CA VAL A 206 7.39 13.99 4.30
C VAL A 206 8.00 15.31 3.88
N TRP A 207 7.33 16.41 4.21
CA TRP A 207 7.77 17.75 3.83
C TRP A 207 9.13 18.12 4.43
N ASN A 208 9.33 17.83 5.71
CA ASN A 208 10.51 18.29 6.44
C ASN A 208 11.69 17.32 6.41
N LYS A 209 11.46 16.02 6.15
CA LYS A 209 12.48 14.97 6.26
C LYS A 209 12.71 14.19 4.97
N MET A 210 11.66 13.89 4.21
CA MET A 210 11.79 12.97 3.08
C MET A 210 12.01 13.68 1.74
N ILE A 211 11.47 14.88 1.54
CA ILE A 211 11.68 15.63 0.30
C ILE A 211 13.05 16.28 0.30
N ASN A 212 13.84 15.98 -0.73
CA ASN A 212 15.02 16.77 -1.04
C ASN A 212 14.60 18.05 -1.77
N HIS A 213 14.53 19.16 -1.04
CA HIS A 213 14.05 20.44 -1.56
C HIS A 213 14.96 21.09 -2.61
N GLU A 214 16.20 20.64 -2.76
CA GLU A 214 17.11 21.17 -3.80
C GLU A 214 16.73 20.64 -5.18
N VAL A 215 16.25 19.39 -5.26
CA VAL A 215 15.91 18.74 -6.53
C VAL A 215 14.42 18.41 -6.68
N GLY A 216 13.65 18.49 -5.60
CA GLY A 216 12.19 18.30 -5.61
C GLY A 216 11.74 16.83 -5.62
N GLU A 217 12.63 15.87 -5.41
CA GLU A 217 12.29 14.44 -5.34
C GLU A 217 12.44 13.93 -3.90
N TRP A 218 11.82 12.81 -3.59
CA TRP A 218 11.84 12.21 -2.27
C TRP A 218 13.06 11.30 -2.10
N LEU A 219 13.62 11.26 -0.89
CA LEU A 219 14.64 10.30 -0.49
C LEU A 219 14.01 8.90 -0.38
N ALA A 220 14.81 7.85 -0.63
CA ALA A 220 14.27 6.50 -0.74
C ALA A 220 13.94 5.85 0.61
N LEU A 221 14.82 6.02 1.60
CA LEU A 221 14.70 5.36 2.90
C LEU A 221 15.29 6.20 4.01
N LEU A 222 14.52 6.37 5.08
CA LEU A 222 14.95 7.03 6.31
C LEU A 222 14.86 6.09 7.51
N ASP A 223 15.65 6.35 8.53
CA ASP A 223 15.43 5.75 9.84
C ASP A 223 14.17 6.33 10.51
N ARG A 224 13.77 5.78 11.64
CA ARG A 224 12.58 6.19 12.38
C ARG A 224 12.54 7.69 12.66
N ASP A 225 13.66 8.28 13.06
CA ASP A 225 13.77 9.71 13.41
C ASP A 225 13.92 10.65 12.21
N GLY A 226 13.96 10.10 11.00
CA GLY A 226 14.16 10.83 9.76
C GLY A 226 15.63 10.98 9.35
N THR A 227 16.56 10.29 10.03
CA THR A 227 17.95 10.20 9.57
C THR A 227 18.01 9.44 8.24
N VAL A 228 18.74 10.00 7.27
CA VAL A 228 18.83 9.42 5.92
C VAL A 228 19.65 8.14 5.92
N ILE A 229 19.04 7.03 5.49
CA ILE A 229 19.71 5.77 5.21
C ILE A 229 20.05 5.69 3.73
N TRP A 230 19.10 6.03 2.86
CA TRP A 230 19.27 6.08 1.41
C TRP A 230 18.82 7.41 0.85
N ASP A 231 19.75 8.14 0.30
CA ASP A 231 19.51 9.39 -0.39
C ASP A 231 19.15 9.23 -1.88
N HIS A 232 18.95 7.99 -2.34
CA HIS A 232 18.64 7.70 -3.72
C HIS A 232 17.35 8.39 -4.16
N LEU A 233 17.46 9.22 -5.19
CA LEU A 233 16.30 9.88 -5.81
C LEU A 233 15.56 8.96 -6.78
N ALA A 234 16.26 7.96 -7.33
CA ALA A 234 15.69 6.90 -8.15
C ALA A 234 16.52 5.62 -8.03
N HIS A 235 15.87 4.47 -8.15
CA HIS A 235 16.49 3.15 -8.28
C HIS A 235 15.49 2.23 -9.01
N GLU A 236 15.84 0.96 -9.22
CA GLU A 236 15.02 0.04 -10.03
C GLU A 236 13.56 -0.14 -9.55
N TRP A 237 13.29 0.09 -8.27
CA TRP A 237 11.94 0.07 -7.69
C TRP A 237 11.39 1.46 -7.36
N LYS A 238 12.25 2.47 -7.28
CA LYS A 238 11.86 3.85 -7.03
C LYS A 238 11.86 4.65 -8.31
N VAL A 239 10.73 4.66 -8.96
CA VAL A 239 10.41 5.57 -10.07
C VAL A 239 9.38 6.60 -9.61
N SER A 240 9.02 7.55 -10.45
CA SER A 240 8.06 8.61 -10.13
C SER A 240 6.61 8.14 -9.88
N TYR A 241 6.35 6.84 -9.92
CA TYR A 241 5.01 6.27 -9.78
C TYR A 241 4.32 6.70 -8.48
N HIS A 242 4.89 6.38 -7.31
CA HIS A 242 4.28 6.73 -6.03
C HIS A 242 4.34 8.23 -5.74
N THR A 243 5.49 8.89 -5.94
CA THR A 243 5.70 10.29 -5.55
C THR A 243 4.85 11.26 -6.39
N VAL A 244 4.83 11.08 -7.70
CA VAL A 244 3.99 11.91 -8.60
C VAL A 244 2.51 11.61 -8.41
N ARG A 245 2.13 10.33 -8.28
CA ARG A 245 0.75 9.93 -8.00
C ARG A 245 0.28 10.55 -6.68
N ALA A 246 1.07 10.44 -5.60
CA ALA A 246 0.72 11.01 -4.31
C ALA A 246 0.52 12.52 -4.39
N THR A 247 1.42 13.24 -5.04
CA THR A 247 1.29 14.70 -5.22
C THR A 247 -0.01 15.07 -5.92
N ILE A 248 -0.31 14.43 -7.06
CA ILE A 248 -1.53 14.71 -7.84
C ILE A 248 -2.79 14.35 -7.03
N GLN A 249 -2.81 13.17 -6.41
CA GLN A 249 -3.97 12.67 -5.69
C GLN A 249 -4.21 13.44 -4.39
N THR A 250 -3.18 13.85 -3.67
CA THR A 250 -3.26 14.71 -2.49
C THR A 250 -3.85 16.07 -2.84
N ILE A 251 -3.35 16.74 -3.90
CA ILE A 251 -3.90 18.01 -4.35
C ILE A 251 -5.38 17.91 -4.72
N LYS A 252 -5.80 16.85 -5.40
CA LYS A 252 -7.20 16.63 -5.76
C LYS A 252 -8.09 16.54 -4.52
N ARG A 253 -7.68 15.75 -3.52
CA ARG A 253 -8.43 15.53 -2.27
C ARG A 253 -8.50 16.75 -1.40
N LEU A 254 -7.42 17.50 -1.27
CA LEU A 254 -7.40 18.77 -0.54
C LEU A 254 -8.34 19.82 -1.18
N LYS A 255 -8.44 19.85 -2.52
CA LYS A 255 -9.43 20.70 -3.20
C LYS A 255 -10.86 20.27 -2.89
N MET A 256 -11.15 18.96 -2.89
CA MET A 256 -12.47 18.44 -2.51
C MET A 256 -12.82 18.82 -1.08
N LEU A 257 -11.91 18.64 -0.12
CA LEU A 257 -12.11 19.04 1.29
C LEU A 257 -12.39 20.53 1.42
N LYS A 258 -11.62 21.38 0.72
CA LYS A 258 -11.84 22.83 0.72
C LYS A 258 -13.23 23.22 0.20
N ASP A 259 -13.76 22.49 -0.76
CA ASP A 259 -15.08 22.78 -1.34
C ASP A 259 -16.24 22.27 -0.45
N MET A 260 -15.99 21.28 0.41
CA MET A 260 -16.94 20.78 1.42
C MET A 260 -17.11 21.72 2.63
N VAL A 261 -16.12 22.57 2.91
CA VAL A 261 -16.10 23.51 4.06
C VAL A 261 -16.71 24.88 3.69
N LYS A 262 -16.97 25.13 2.43
CA LYS A 262 -17.68 26.34 1.95
C LYS A 262 -19.20 26.16 1.96
#